data_8657604ccc8178819dfa2e35439830a7
#
_entry.id   8657604ccc8178819dfa2e35439830a7
#
_cell.length_a   1.000
_cell.length_b   1.000
_cell.length_c   1.000
_cell.angle_alpha   90.00
_cell.angle_beta   90.00
_cell.angle_gamma   90.00
#
_symmetry.space_group_name_H-M   'P 1'
#
loop_
_entity.id
_entity.type
_entity.pdbx_description
1 polymer ?
#
loop_
_entity_poly.entity_id
_entity_poly.type
_entity_poly.pdbx_seq_one_letter_code
_entity_poly.pdbx_strand_id
1 'polypeptide(L)'
;VSVLSFLAALPLALQSATLPADPHAPIIGNWHNPKNTVAVRTGRCGPNLCGWVIRASDKAKADVANKGYPPLIGTALLRGYRNNGKGRWAGQIYVPDMGRVFGSTVTMIDADTLNVKGCLIGGFICKSQIWRRES
;
A
#
# COMPACT_ATOMS: atom_id res chain seq x y z
N VAL A 1 56.75 -36.97 22.17
CA VAL A 1 55.33 -37.18 21.93
C VAL A 1 54.71 -35.81 21.67
N SER A 2 54.51 -35.48 20.43
CA SER A 2 53.88 -34.25 20.04
C SER A 2 52.37 -34.40 20.23
N VAL A 3 51.83 -33.62 21.13
CA VAL A 3 50.39 -33.46 21.23
C VAL A 3 49.95 -32.56 20.12
N LEU A 4 49.43 -33.13 19.08
CA LEU A 4 48.77 -32.39 18.03
C LEU A 4 47.45 -31.88 18.59
N SER A 5 47.47 -30.64 19.08
CA SER A 5 46.25 -29.91 19.36
C SER A 5 45.59 -29.60 18.02
N PHE A 6 44.60 -30.41 17.67
CA PHE A 6 43.68 -30.04 16.60
C PHE A 6 42.81 -28.93 17.13
N LEU A 7 43.18 -27.69 16.88
CA LEU A 7 42.24 -26.60 16.89
C LEU A 7 41.29 -26.84 15.70
N ALA A 8 40.19 -27.52 15.97
CA ALA A 8 39.10 -27.52 15.06
C ALA A 8 38.57 -26.08 14.99
N ALA A 9 39.01 -25.35 14.00
CA ALA A 9 38.35 -24.12 13.63
C ALA A 9 36.94 -24.51 13.19
N LEU A 10 35.98 -24.38 14.08
CA LEU A 10 34.60 -24.43 13.74
C LEU A 10 34.33 -23.29 12.74
N PRO A 11 33.92 -23.59 11.50
CA PRO A 11 33.47 -22.52 10.64
C PRO A 11 32.37 -21.79 11.35
N LEU A 12 32.56 -20.51 11.65
CA LEU A 12 31.48 -19.62 11.94
C LEU A 12 30.51 -19.73 10.74
N ALA A 13 29.50 -20.57 10.89
CA ALA A 13 28.38 -20.52 10.00
C ALA A 13 27.84 -19.09 10.13
N LEU A 14 28.11 -18.27 9.11
CA LEU A 14 27.40 -17.04 8.91
C LEU A 14 25.93 -17.43 8.81
N GLN A 15 25.28 -17.46 9.93
CA GLN A 15 23.84 -17.40 9.95
C GLN A 15 23.50 -16.02 9.43
N SER A 16 23.22 -15.96 8.14
CA SER A 16 22.56 -14.80 7.59
C SER A 16 21.28 -14.64 8.39
N ALA A 17 21.27 -13.66 9.30
CA ALA A 17 20.05 -13.25 9.95
C ALA A 17 19.11 -12.81 8.82
N THR A 18 18.16 -13.69 8.47
CA THR A 18 17.05 -13.33 7.60
C THR A 18 16.26 -12.29 8.37
N LEU A 19 16.39 -11.01 7.96
CA LEU A 19 15.48 -9.97 8.41
C LEU A 19 14.07 -10.44 8.07
N PRO A 20 13.10 -10.31 9.01
CA PRO A 20 11.73 -10.64 8.69
C PRO A 20 11.32 -9.88 7.43
N ALA A 21 10.71 -10.58 6.49
CA ALA A 21 10.23 -9.97 5.26
C ALA A 21 9.28 -8.82 5.62
N ASP A 22 9.50 -7.66 5.01
CA ASP A 22 8.61 -6.52 5.15
C ASP A 22 7.22 -6.89 4.61
N PRO A 23 6.17 -6.88 5.46
CA PRO A 23 4.83 -7.26 5.02
C PRO A 23 4.26 -6.32 3.96
N HIS A 24 4.79 -5.10 3.84
CA HIS A 24 4.33 -4.13 2.84
C HIS A 24 5.08 -4.23 1.51
N ALA A 25 6.21 -4.93 1.43
CA ALA A 25 7.04 -4.96 0.24
C ALA A 25 6.28 -5.33 -1.05
N PRO A 26 5.38 -6.32 -1.06
CA PRO A 26 4.68 -6.70 -2.29
C PRO A 26 3.78 -5.60 -2.87
N ILE A 27 3.22 -4.73 -2.03
CA ILE A 27 2.26 -3.72 -2.48
C ILE A 27 2.92 -2.36 -2.77
N ILE A 28 4.19 -2.18 -2.43
CA ILE A 28 4.91 -0.94 -2.69
C ILE A 28 5.06 -0.73 -4.20
N GLY A 29 4.67 0.42 -4.69
CA GLY A 29 4.76 0.77 -6.10
C GLY A 29 3.75 1.83 -6.51
N ASN A 30 3.56 1.96 -7.81
CA ASN A 30 2.62 2.89 -8.40
C ASN A 30 1.43 2.11 -8.97
N TRP A 31 0.25 2.64 -8.71
CA TRP A 31 -1.01 2.00 -9.06
C TRP A 31 -1.94 3.02 -9.68
N HIS A 32 -2.78 2.59 -10.63
CA HIS A 32 -3.82 3.47 -11.17
C HIS A 32 -5.20 2.85 -11.00
N ASN A 33 -6.20 3.72 -10.91
CA ASN A 33 -7.61 3.33 -10.80
C ASN A 33 -8.15 2.80 -12.14
N PRO A 34 -9.37 2.19 -12.17
CA PRO A 34 -9.90 1.56 -13.39
C PRO A 34 -9.97 2.48 -14.61
N LYS A 35 -10.29 3.75 -14.42
CA LYS A 35 -10.41 4.72 -15.51
C LYS A 35 -9.07 5.41 -15.85
N ASN A 36 -8.01 5.04 -15.16
CA ASN A 36 -6.69 5.68 -15.29
C ASN A 36 -6.73 7.21 -15.13
N THR A 37 -7.60 7.69 -14.26
CA THR A 37 -7.74 9.12 -13.95
C THR A 37 -6.90 9.55 -12.77
N VAL A 38 -6.45 8.60 -11.95
CA VAL A 38 -5.63 8.83 -10.75
C VAL A 38 -4.59 7.72 -10.63
N ALA A 39 -3.36 8.11 -10.37
CA ALA A 39 -2.29 7.20 -10.00
C ALA A 39 -1.84 7.49 -8.57
N VAL A 40 -1.54 6.42 -7.83
CA VAL A 40 -1.20 6.44 -6.40
C VAL A 40 0.11 5.72 -6.21
N ARG A 41 1.03 6.34 -5.46
CA ARG A 41 2.23 5.66 -4.96
C ARG A 41 1.96 5.15 -3.56
N THR A 42 2.13 3.85 -3.37
CA THR A 42 2.09 3.23 -2.05
C THR A 42 3.47 3.22 -1.43
N GLY A 43 3.51 3.42 -0.13
CA GLY A 43 4.75 3.47 0.64
C GLY A 43 4.49 3.37 2.13
N ARG A 44 5.56 3.24 2.88
CA ARG A 44 5.47 3.14 4.34
C ARG A 44 5.19 4.50 4.95
N CYS A 45 4.32 4.51 5.96
CA CYS A 45 4.07 5.65 6.83
C CYS A 45 4.15 5.17 8.28
N GLY A 46 5.35 5.26 8.87
CA GLY A 46 5.65 4.58 10.12
C GLY A 46 5.54 3.05 9.95
N PRO A 47 4.90 2.33 10.86
CA PRO A 47 4.73 0.88 10.76
C PRO A 47 3.65 0.46 9.75
N ASN A 48 2.88 1.41 9.23
CA ASN A 48 1.73 1.17 8.37
C ASN A 48 2.04 1.44 6.90
N LEU A 49 1.05 1.20 6.05
CA LEU A 49 1.08 1.50 4.62
C LEU A 49 0.17 2.71 4.33
N CYS A 50 0.68 3.62 3.51
CA CYS A 50 -0.09 4.74 2.96
C CYS A 50 0.00 4.76 1.44
N GLY A 51 -0.81 5.61 0.82
CA GLY A 51 -0.75 5.85 -0.60
C GLY A 51 -1.08 7.30 -0.92
N TRP A 52 -0.27 7.92 -1.77
CA TRP A 52 -0.38 9.32 -2.13
C TRP A 52 -0.64 9.47 -3.62
N VAL A 53 -1.49 10.41 -3.99
CA VAL A 53 -1.76 10.72 -5.39
C VAL A 53 -0.53 11.36 -6.01
N ILE A 54 -0.01 10.74 -7.07
CA ILE A 54 1.15 11.24 -7.83
C ILE A 54 0.77 11.78 -9.21
N ARG A 55 -0.39 11.39 -9.73
CA ARG A 55 -0.90 11.82 -11.03
C ARG A 55 -2.42 11.84 -11.01
N ALA A 56 -3.00 12.82 -11.67
CA ALA A 56 -4.44 12.91 -11.84
C ALA A 56 -4.77 13.56 -13.17
N SER A 57 -5.88 13.15 -13.79
CA SER A 57 -6.39 13.78 -14.99
C SER A 57 -6.83 15.23 -14.71
N ASP A 58 -6.88 16.05 -15.74
CA ASP A 58 -7.37 17.43 -15.61
C ASP A 58 -8.82 17.45 -15.10
N LYS A 59 -9.64 16.51 -15.56
CA LYS A 59 -11.02 16.39 -15.08
C LYS A 59 -11.07 16.04 -13.58
N ALA A 60 -10.27 15.10 -13.13
CA ALA A 60 -10.24 14.72 -11.72
C ALA A 60 -9.80 15.89 -10.84
N LYS A 61 -8.77 16.65 -11.28
CA LYS A 61 -8.33 17.86 -10.59
C LYS A 61 -9.42 18.93 -10.53
N ALA A 62 -10.10 19.17 -11.65
CA ALA A 62 -11.19 20.14 -11.72
C ALA A 62 -12.37 19.75 -10.84
N ASP A 63 -12.73 18.48 -10.78
CA ASP A 63 -13.85 17.99 -9.98
C ASP A 63 -13.65 18.29 -8.50
N VAL A 64 -12.45 18.08 -7.95
CA VAL A 64 -12.18 18.39 -6.54
C VAL A 64 -12.04 19.89 -6.30
N ALA A 65 -11.44 20.63 -7.22
CA ALA A 65 -11.32 22.09 -7.12
C ALA A 65 -12.68 22.78 -7.13
N ASN A 66 -13.60 22.33 -7.99
CA ASN A 66 -14.95 22.88 -8.09
C ASN A 66 -15.78 22.68 -6.82
N LYS A 67 -15.45 21.68 -6.02
CA LYS A 67 -16.10 21.41 -4.72
C LYS A 67 -15.38 22.12 -3.57
N GLY A 68 -14.30 22.85 -3.82
CA GLY A 68 -13.53 23.53 -2.78
C GLY A 68 -12.70 22.60 -1.92
N TYR A 69 -12.43 21.38 -2.36
CA TYR A 69 -11.59 20.43 -1.63
C TYR A 69 -10.10 20.67 -1.93
N PRO A 70 -9.21 20.21 -1.04
CA PRO A 70 -7.77 20.38 -1.23
C PRO A 70 -7.27 19.79 -2.56
N PRO A 71 -6.13 20.30 -3.10
CA PRO A 71 -5.54 19.76 -4.32
C PRO A 71 -5.32 18.25 -4.25
N LEU A 72 -5.60 17.57 -5.36
CA LEU A 72 -5.57 16.12 -5.44
C LEU A 72 -4.14 15.56 -5.39
N ILE A 73 -3.20 16.18 -6.12
CA ILE A 73 -1.81 15.74 -6.15
C ILE A 73 -1.18 15.87 -4.76
N GLY A 74 -0.54 14.82 -4.29
CA GLY A 74 0.09 14.77 -2.96
C GLY A 74 -0.85 14.38 -1.83
N THR A 75 -2.15 14.27 -2.10
CA THR A 75 -3.13 13.87 -1.10
C THR A 75 -2.91 12.42 -0.68
N ALA A 76 -2.90 12.16 0.64
CA ALA A 76 -2.89 10.81 1.18
C ALA A 76 -4.27 10.18 0.96
N LEU A 77 -4.38 9.33 -0.05
CA LEU A 77 -5.61 8.63 -0.40
C LEU A 77 -5.80 7.39 0.48
N LEU A 78 -4.74 6.60 0.62
CA LEU A 78 -4.71 5.42 1.47
C LEU A 78 -4.00 5.80 2.78
N ARG A 79 -4.64 5.55 3.92
CA ARG A 79 -4.18 6.03 5.22
C ARG A 79 -4.13 4.93 6.26
N GLY A 80 -2.94 4.70 6.83
CA GLY A 80 -2.75 3.88 8.01
C GLY A 80 -3.15 2.42 7.82
N TYR A 81 -2.88 1.84 6.67
CA TYR A 81 -3.23 0.45 6.39
C TYR A 81 -2.29 -0.50 7.12
N ARG A 82 -2.89 -1.48 7.79
CA ARG A 82 -2.17 -2.55 8.48
C ARG A 82 -2.33 -3.83 7.69
N ASN A 83 -1.23 -4.56 7.52
CA ASN A 83 -1.26 -5.89 6.94
C ASN A 83 -1.86 -6.86 7.97
N ASN A 84 -2.97 -7.48 7.62
CA ASN A 84 -3.63 -8.49 8.47
C ASN A 84 -3.33 -9.93 8.02
N GLY A 85 -2.30 -10.11 7.19
CA GLY A 85 -1.88 -11.38 6.63
C GLY A 85 -2.61 -11.72 5.33
N LYS A 86 -2.11 -12.73 4.62
CA LYS A 86 -2.73 -13.28 3.40
C LYS A 86 -2.96 -12.25 2.28
N GLY A 87 -2.06 -11.26 2.14
CA GLY A 87 -2.16 -10.24 1.09
C GLY A 87 -3.30 -9.25 1.27
N ARG A 88 -3.72 -8.98 2.51
CA ARG A 88 -4.79 -8.04 2.85
C ARG A 88 -4.29 -6.94 3.77
N TRP A 89 -4.76 -5.72 3.49
CA TRP A 89 -4.51 -4.54 4.32
C TRP A 89 -5.83 -3.88 4.67
N ALA A 90 -5.98 -3.49 5.91
CA ALA A 90 -7.15 -2.76 6.41
C ALA A 90 -6.72 -1.39 6.93
N GLY A 91 -7.43 -0.37 6.53
CA GLY A 91 -7.15 1.01 6.91
C GLY A 91 -8.27 1.94 6.52
N GLN A 92 -7.93 3.16 6.12
CA GLN A 92 -8.88 4.17 5.74
C GLN A 92 -8.56 4.72 4.35
N ILE A 93 -9.59 4.96 3.55
CA ILE A 93 -9.47 5.60 2.25
C ILE A 93 -10.13 6.98 2.30
N TYR A 94 -9.42 7.98 1.79
CA TYR A 94 -9.97 9.30 1.53
C TYR A 94 -10.55 9.35 0.12
N VAL A 95 -11.79 9.76 -0.02
CA VAL A 95 -12.48 9.89 -1.30
C VAL A 95 -12.54 11.38 -1.66
N PRO A 96 -11.68 11.84 -2.59
CA PRO A 96 -11.48 13.27 -2.83
C PRO A 96 -12.71 14.03 -3.31
N ASP A 97 -13.55 13.40 -4.13
CA ASP A 97 -14.77 14.03 -4.65
C ASP A 97 -15.92 14.04 -3.63
N MET A 98 -15.77 13.35 -2.53
CA MET A 98 -16.69 13.40 -1.39
C MET A 98 -16.11 14.17 -0.20
N GLY A 99 -14.79 14.42 -0.19
CA GLY A 99 -14.11 15.07 0.92
C GLY A 99 -14.19 14.31 2.24
N ARG A 100 -14.30 12.98 2.19
CA ARG A 100 -14.56 12.13 3.36
C ARG A 100 -13.67 10.89 3.38
N VAL A 101 -13.47 10.37 4.59
CA VAL A 101 -12.69 9.17 4.87
C VAL A 101 -13.63 8.02 5.20
N PHE A 102 -13.35 6.84 4.68
CA PHE A 102 -14.11 5.62 4.92
C PHE A 102 -13.19 4.48 5.32
N GLY A 103 -13.74 3.51 6.04
CA GLY A 103 -13.05 2.24 6.27
C GLY A 103 -12.81 1.52 4.95
N SER A 104 -11.67 0.87 4.82
CA SER A 104 -11.27 0.27 3.55
C SER A 104 -10.41 -0.97 3.77
N THR A 105 -10.51 -1.88 2.83
CA THR A 105 -9.65 -3.05 2.72
C THR A 105 -9.03 -3.09 1.33
N VAL A 106 -7.74 -3.32 1.27
CA VAL A 106 -7.00 -3.55 0.03
C VAL A 106 -6.54 -5.00 0.02
N THR A 107 -6.82 -5.71 -1.05
CA THR A 107 -6.41 -7.10 -1.25
C THR A 107 -5.56 -7.20 -2.51
N MET A 108 -4.37 -7.80 -2.41
CA MET A 108 -3.60 -8.17 -3.60
C MET A 108 -4.22 -9.42 -4.23
N ILE A 109 -4.74 -9.26 -5.44
CA ILE A 109 -5.26 -10.39 -6.23
C ILE A 109 -4.08 -11.14 -6.86
N ASP A 110 -3.13 -10.40 -7.40
CA ASP A 110 -1.84 -10.88 -7.90
C ASP A 110 -0.79 -9.76 -7.76
N ALA A 111 0.42 -9.98 -8.28
CA ALA A 111 1.52 -9.01 -8.14
C ALA A 111 1.21 -7.63 -8.75
N ASP A 112 0.29 -7.57 -9.72
CA ASP A 112 0.00 -6.36 -10.49
C ASP A 112 -1.44 -5.86 -10.34
N THR A 113 -2.23 -6.48 -9.46
CA THR A 113 -3.65 -6.20 -9.35
C THR A 113 -4.08 -6.10 -7.89
N LEU A 114 -4.75 -5.00 -7.55
CA LEU A 114 -5.35 -4.78 -6.24
C LEU A 114 -6.87 -4.71 -6.35
N ASN A 115 -7.56 -5.25 -5.36
CA ASN A 115 -8.95 -4.92 -5.10
C ASN A 115 -9.00 -3.91 -3.96
N VAL A 116 -9.43 -2.68 -4.25
CA VAL A 116 -9.58 -1.62 -3.27
C VAL A 116 -11.06 -1.48 -2.94
N LYS A 117 -11.42 -1.81 -1.71
CA LYS A 117 -12.79 -1.82 -1.24
C LYS A 117 -12.98 -0.76 -0.18
N GLY A 118 -13.94 0.13 -0.38
CA GLY A 118 -14.35 1.12 0.61
C GLY A 118 -15.79 0.87 1.04
N CYS A 119 -16.04 0.96 2.34
CA CYS A 119 -17.37 0.75 2.89
C CYS A 119 -17.94 2.07 3.39
N LEU A 120 -19.01 2.51 2.74
CA LEU A 120 -19.74 3.73 3.04
C LEU A 120 -20.83 3.43 4.08
N ILE A 121 -21.29 4.45 4.77
CA ILE A 121 -22.45 4.44 5.68
C ILE A 121 -22.54 3.19 6.58
N GLY A 122 -21.91 3.27 7.75
CA GLY A 122 -22.03 2.23 8.78
C GLY A 122 -21.49 0.86 8.39
N GLY A 123 -20.69 0.77 7.31
CA GLY A 123 -20.12 -0.49 6.84
C GLY A 123 -21.06 -1.35 5.99
N PHE A 124 -22.26 -0.86 5.66
CA PHE A 124 -23.27 -1.64 4.93
C PHE A 124 -23.18 -1.53 3.41
N ILE A 125 -22.71 -0.39 2.88
CA ILE A 125 -22.57 -0.19 1.44
C ILE A 125 -21.09 -0.14 1.10
N CYS A 126 -20.61 -1.19 0.45
CA CYS A 126 -19.22 -1.28 0.05
C CYS A 126 -19.09 -1.18 -1.47
N LYS A 127 -18.07 -0.44 -1.93
CA LYS A 127 -17.70 -0.33 -3.35
C LYS A 127 -16.29 -0.82 -3.54
N SER A 128 -16.07 -1.58 -4.58
CA SER A 128 -14.75 -2.11 -4.93
C SER A 128 -14.29 -1.56 -6.27
N GLN A 129 -12.97 -1.34 -6.37
CA GLN A 129 -12.30 -0.98 -7.61
C GLN A 129 -11.09 -1.87 -7.81
N ILE A 130 -10.82 -2.23 -9.05
CA ILE A 130 -9.59 -2.92 -9.41
C ILE A 130 -8.55 -1.87 -9.80
N TRP A 131 -7.46 -1.84 -9.06
CA TRP A 131 -6.30 -1.01 -9.38
C TRP A 131 -5.21 -1.87 -9.99
N ARG A 132 -4.53 -1.32 -10.98
CA ARG A 132 -3.46 -2.03 -11.67
C ARG A 132 -2.13 -1.33 -11.45
N ARG A 133 -1.07 -2.14 -11.33
CA ARG A 133 0.29 -1.63 -11.18
C ARG A 133 0.71 -0.93 -12.47
N GLU A 134 1.30 0.24 -12.32
CA GLU A 134 1.97 0.94 -13.43
C GLU A 134 3.35 0.35 -13.66
N SER A 135 3.68 0.13 -14.91
CA SER A 135 5.00 -0.34 -15.32
C SER A 135 6.05 0.77 -15.26
#